data_d8cd25c7318e87cb9ad1165a430bcdcc
#
_entry.id   d8cd25c7318e87cb9ad1165a430bcdcc
#
_cell.length_a   1.000
_cell.length_b   1.000
_cell.length_c   1.000
_cell.angle_alpha   90.00
_cell.angle_beta   90.00
_cell.angle_gamma   90.00
#
_symmetry.space_group_name_H-M   'P 1'
#
loop_
_entity.id
_entity.type
_entity.pdbx_description
1 polymer ?
#
loop_
_entity_poly.entity_id
_entity_poly.type
_entity_poly.pdbx_seq_one_letter_code
_entity_poly.pdbx_strand_id
1 'polypeptide(L)'
;MKINLLSICLFILLIIPSLLFSQRGETGDKVFSNRFPPDVLNYFSEASLEIKNTVEHDIIVLIRDQYRKYVRHVYIRNGERFTLKNLPITRIYVQFKSLEFYFEDKKVSVINFGEKNIFTFFYDASMEGNYFKISEEEFFKP
;
A
#
# COMPACT_ATOMS: atom_id res chain seq x y z
N MET A 1 -33.46 37.68 14.12
CA MET A 1 -32.08 37.67 13.59
C MET A 1 -32.14 37.28 12.13
N LYS A 2 -31.93 38.21 11.19
CA LYS A 2 -31.93 37.88 9.74
C LYS A 2 -30.54 37.37 9.38
N ILE A 3 -30.41 36.07 9.18
CA ILE A 3 -29.18 35.48 8.67
C ILE A 3 -29.05 35.90 7.22
N ASN A 4 -28.04 36.67 6.88
CA ASN A 4 -27.79 37.12 5.51
C ASN A 4 -27.39 35.93 4.64
N LEU A 5 -28.03 35.80 3.48
CA LEU A 5 -27.74 34.77 2.46
C LEU A 5 -26.23 34.73 2.15
N LEU A 6 -25.55 35.88 2.14
CA LEU A 6 -24.11 36.03 1.94
C LEU A 6 -23.27 35.28 3.00
N SER A 7 -23.70 35.32 4.28
CA SER A 7 -23.01 34.59 5.36
C SER A 7 -23.16 33.09 5.24
N ILE A 8 -24.30 32.60 4.74
CA ILE A 8 -24.52 31.17 4.50
C ILE A 8 -23.62 30.68 3.33
N CYS A 9 -23.55 31.43 2.24
CA CYS A 9 -22.69 31.12 1.12
C CYS A 9 -21.19 31.10 1.51
N LEU A 10 -20.75 32.06 2.34
CA LEU A 10 -19.38 32.13 2.81
C LEU A 10 -19.03 30.95 3.72
N PHE A 11 -19.98 30.52 4.57
CA PHE A 11 -19.79 29.36 5.45
C PHE A 11 -19.72 28.05 4.67
N ILE A 12 -20.52 27.87 3.64
CA ILE A 12 -20.49 26.70 2.74
C ILE A 12 -19.16 26.66 1.97
N LEU A 13 -18.67 27.82 1.50
CA LEU A 13 -17.40 27.92 0.76
C LEU A 13 -16.18 27.54 1.61
N LEU A 14 -16.23 27.74 2.94
CA LEU A 14 -15.17 27.38 3.88
C LEU A 14 -15.17 25.88 4.26
N ILE A 15 -16.31 25.20 4.15
CA ILE A 15 -16.44 23.77 4.50
C ILE A 15 -16.02 22.86 3.33
N ILE A 16 -16.23 23.26 2.08
CA ILE A 16 -15.93 22.45 0.89
C ILE A 16 -14.47 22.04 0.80
N PRO A 17 -13.45 22.90 1.04
CA PRO A 17 -12.05 22.51 0.98
C PRO A 17 -11.67 21.43 1.99
N SER A 18 -12.23 21.47 3.20
CA SER A 18 -11.91 20.48 4.25
C SER A 18 -12.42 19.07 3.94
N LEU A 19 -13.49 18.94 3.16
CA LEU A 19 -14.03 17.65 2.73
C LEU A 19 -13.17 17.00 1.63
N LEU A 20 -12.48 17.80 0.82
CA LEU A 20 -11.63 17.30 -0.27
C LEU A 20 -10.28 16.75 0.24
N PHE A 21 -9.79 17.21 1.40
CA PHE A 21 -8.55 16.71 2.00
C PHE A 21 -8.72 15.39 2.77
N SER A 22 -9.96 14.96 3.04
CA SER A 22 -10.25 13.77 3.85
C SER A 22 -10.10 12.42 3.12
N GLN A 23 -9.71 12.40 1.84
CA GLN A 23 -9.71 11.15 1.04
C GLN A 23 -8.34 10.51 0.87
N ARG A 24 -7.26 11.16 1.30
CA ARG A 24 -5.91 10.58 1.21
C ARG A 24 -5.61 9.76 2.46
N GLY A 25 -5.37 8.46 2.29
CA GLY A 25 -4.98 7.56 3.38
C GLY A 25 -3.68 7.99 4.08
N GLU A 26 -3.40 7.44 5.24
CA GLU A 26 -2.13 7.60 5.94
C GLU A 26 -1.22 6.40 5.70
N THR A 27 0.11 6.61 5.74
CA THR A 27 1.06 5.51 5.64
C THR A 27 0.85 4.52 6.79
N GLY A 28 0.65 3.26 6.43
CA GLY A 28 0.26 2.21 7.36
C GLY A 28 -1.21 1.81 7.29
N ASP A 29 -2.04 2.59 6.61
CA ASP A 29 -3.46 2.30 6.46
C ASP A 29 -3.71 1.00 5.67
N LYS A 30 -4.82 0.36 6.01
CA LYS A 30 -5.35 -0.83 5.35
C LYS A 30 -6.46 -0.46 4.37
N VAL A 31 -6.12 0.36 3.38
CA VAL A 31 -7.08 0.71 2.32
C VAL A 31 -7.52 -0.57 1.59
N PHE A 32 -8.81 -0.68 1.26
CA PHE A 32 -9.42 -1.90 0.71
C PHE A 32 -9.45 -3.11 1.66
N SER A 33 -9.39 -2.91 2.97
CA SER A 33 -9.46 -4.02 3.94
C SER A 33 -10.71 -4.91 3.79
N ASN A 34 -11.80 -4.36 3.27
CA ASN A 34 -13.03 -5.09 2.95
C ASN A 34 -12.91 -6.04 1.75
N ARG A 35 -11.85 -5.92 0.95
CA ARG A 35 -11.59 -6.77 -0.22
C ARG A 35 -10.57 -7.88 0.05
N PHE A 36 -9.94 -7.89 1.22
CA PHE A 36 -8.92 -8.85 1.60
C PHE A 36 -9.29 -9.64 2.86
N PRO A 37 -8.81 -10.88 3.02
CA PRO A 37 -8.93 -11.60 4.28
C PRO A 37 -8.10 -10.93 5.38
N PRO A 38 -8.22 -11.38 6.64
CA PRO A 38 -7.36 -10.92 7.73
C PRO A 38 -5.87 -11.15 7.45
N ASP A 39 -5.01 -10.27 7.97
CA ASP A 39 -3.56 -10.40 7.86
C ASP A 39 -3.06 -11.73 8.42
N VAL A 40 -2.11 -12.34 7.72
CA VAL A 40 -1.39 -13.52 8.20
C VAL A 40 -0.15 -13.07 8.96
N LEU A 41 -0.10 -13.37 10.26
CA LEU A 41 0.98 -12.96 11.15
C LEU A 41 1.65 -14.18 11.78
N ASN A 42 2.97 -14.11 11.92
CA ASN A 42 3.77 -15.07 12.69
C ASN A 42 4.57 -14.32 13.77
N TYR A 43 4.04 -14.26 14.98
CA TYR A 43 4.66 -13.55 16.09
C TYR A 43 6.01 -14.14 16.54
N PHE A 44 6.31 -15.38 16.17
CA PHE A 44 7.57 -16.04 16.50
C PHE A 44 8.65 -15.85 15.43
N SER A 45 8.33 -15.29 14.28
CA SER A 45 9.29 -15.18 13.18
C SER A 45 10.33 -14.10 13.39
N GLU A 46 10.02 -13.06 14.18
CA GLU A 46 10.82 -11.84 14.35
C GLU A 46 11.21 -11.17 13.00
N ALA A 47 10.63 -11.65 11.91
CA ALA A 47 10.92 -11.19 10.56
C ALA A 47 10.16 -9.91 10.24
N SER A 48 10.81 -9.01 9.52
CA SER A 48 10.21 -7.75 9.09
C SER A 48 10.62 -7.37 7.67
N LEU A 49 9.76 -6.56 7.03
CA LEU A 49 10.01 -5.97 5.72
C LEU A 49 9.75 -4.46 5.81
N GLU A 50 10.79 -3.66 5.71
CA GLU A 50 10.66 -2.21 5.53
C GLU A 50 10.42 -1.93 4.06
N ILE A 51 9.35 -1.21 3.76
CA ILE A 51 9.00 -0.79 2.41
C ILE A 51 9.20 0.72 2.32
N LYS A 52 10.01 1.16 1.36
CA LYS A 52 10.29 2.57 1.08
C LYS A 52 9.64 2.96 -0.23
N ASN A 53 8.78 3.96 -0.19
CA ASN A 53 8.20 4.53 -1.39
C ASN A 53 8.96 5.80 -1.80
N THR A 54 9.81 5.71 -2.82
CA THR A 54 10.56 6.85 -3.35
C THR A 54 10.02 7.35 -4.69
N VAL A 55 8.89 6.80 -5.15
CA VAL A 55 8.21 7.30 -6.35
C VAL A 55 7.37 8.54 -6.04
N GLU A 56 6.98 9.28 -7.06
CA GLU A 56 6.30 10.60 -6.92
C GLU A 56 4.82 10.51 -6.49
N HIS A 57 4.27 9.32 -6.29
CA HIS A 57 2.88 9.10 -5.91
C HIS A 57 2.72 8.02 -4.84
N ASP A 58 1.54 7.98 -4.26
CA ASP A 58 1.20 6.98 -3.24
C ASP A 58 1.05 5.60 -3.86
N ILE A 59 1.41 4.56 -3.11
CA ILE A 59 1.28 3.17 -3.54
C ILE A 59 0.56 2.33 -2.50
N ILE A 60 -0.05 1.23 -2.95
CA ILE A 60 -0.56 0.18 -2.09
C ILE A 60 0.25 -1.06 -2.38
N VAL A 61 0.94 -1.58 -1.37
CA VAL A 61 1.77 -2.77 -1.49
C VAL A 61 1.06 -3.96 -0.87
N LEU A 62 1.06 -5.07 -1.60
CA LEU A 62 0.44 -6.33 -1.23
C LEU A 62 1.51 -7.42 -1.22
N ILE A 63 1.56 -8.20 -0.15
CA ILE A 63 2.44 -9.36 0.00
C ILE A 63 1.61 -10.62 -0.14
N ARG A 64 2.10 -11.55 -0.96
CA ARG A 64 1.56 -12.91 -1.12
C ARG A 64 2.61 -13.95 -0.73
N ASP A 65 2.16 -15.08 -0.20
CA ASP A 65 3.03 -16.21 0.11
C ASP A 65 3.44 -17.02 -1.14
N GLN A 66 4.20 -18.10 -0.92
CA GLN A 66 4.63 -19.01 -1.98
C GLN A 66 3.49 -19.68 -2.76
N TYR A 67 2.30 -19.75 -2.18
CA TYR A 67 1.09 -20.29 -2.80
C TYR A 67 0.19 -19.21 -3.42
N ARG A 68 0.69 -17.98 -3.53
CA ARG A 68 -0.04 -16.83 -4.02
C ARG A 68 -1.21 -16.38 -3.14
N LYS A 69 -1.29 -16.86 -1.89
CA LYS A 69 -2.32 -16.44 -0.94
C LYS A 69 -1.95 -15.09 -0.33
N TYR A 70 -2.98 -14.34 0.00
CA TYR A 70 -2.82 -13.07 0.69
C TYR A 70 -2.09 -13.23 2.03
N VAL A 71 -1.14 -12.36 2.28
CA VAL A 71 -0.45 -12.25 3.56
C VAL A 71 -0.79 -10.93 4.24
N ARG A 72 -0.54 -9.82 3.57
CA ARG A 72 -0.71 -8.49 4.13
C ARG A 72 -0.66 -7.42 3.06
N HIS A 73 -1.29 -6.27 3.30
CA HIS A 73 -1.14 -5.09 2.46
C HIS A 73 -0.97 -3.82 3.30
N VAL A 74 -0.49 -2.75 2.67
CA VAL A 74 -0.27 -1.46 3.31
C VAL A 74 -0.29 -0.34 2.27
N TYR A 75 -0.87 0.80 2.65
CA TYR A 75 -0.80 2.04 1.91
C TYR A 75 0.43 2.83 2.35
N ILE A 76 1.20 3.39 1.40
CA ILE A 76 2.41 4.15 1.67
C ILE A 76 2.42 5.41 0.82
N ARG A 77 2.45 6.57 1.48
CA ARG A 77 2.54 7.86 0.82
C ARG A 77 3.87 8.02 0.10
N ASN A 78 3.85 8.87 -0.90
CA ASN A 78 5.05 9.34 -1.60
C ASN A 78 6.11 9.81 -0.58
N GLY A 79 7.36 9.36 -0.77
CA GLY A 79 8.51 9.72 0.07
C GLY A 79 8.55 9.07 1.44
N GLU A 80 7.54 8.29 1.81
CA GLU A 80 7.43 7.66 3.13
C GLU A 80 7.85 6.18 3.12
N ARG A 81 7.93 5.59 4.32
CA ARG A 81 8.27 4.19 4.54
C ARG A 81 7.37 3.58 5.62
N PHE A 82 7.20 2.28 5.54
CA PHE A 82 6.47 1.50 6.53
C PHE A 82 7.11 0.14 6.75
N THR A 83 7.12 -0.35 8.00
CA THR A 83 7.68 -1.66 8.34
C THR A 83 6.58 -2.65 8.68
N LEU A 84 6.43 -3.67 7.85
CA LEU A 84 5.62 -4.84 8.14
C LEU A 84 6.39 -5.77 9.09
N LYS A 85 5.86 -6.01 10.29
CA LYS A 85 6.46 -6.89 11.30
C LYS A 85 5.72 -8.23 11.35
N ASN A 86 6.35 -9.23 11.97
CA ASN A 86 5.76 -10.55 12.20
C ASN A 86 5.32 -11.25 10.90
N LEU A 87 6.13 -11.15 9.87
CA LEU A 87 5.87 -11.81 8.59
C LEU A 87 6.06 -13.32 8.70
N PRO A 88 5.28 -14.15 7.99
CA PRO A 88 5.52 -15.58 7.92
C PRO A 88 6.86 -15.87 7.23
N ILE A 89 7.51 -16.97 7.67
CA ILE A 89 8.76 -17.46 7.06
C ILE A 89 8.37 -18.20 5.78
N THR A 90 8.53 -17.56 4.63
CA THR A 90 8.12 -18.10 3.34
C THR A 90 8.75 -17.33 2.19
N ARG A 91 8.62 -17.85 0.99
CA ARG A 91 8.82 -17.05 -0.22
C ARG A 91 7.66 -16.10 -0.38
N ILE A 92 7.95 -14.87 -0.77
CA ILE A 92 6.93 -13.85 -0.98
C ILE A 92 6.99 -13.28 -2.39
N TYR A 93 5.81 -12.95 -2.89
CA TYR A 93 5.60 -12.14 -4.08
C TYR A 93 5.11 -10.77 -3.65
N VAL A 94 5.71 -9.73 -4.19
CA VAL A 94 5.34 -8.36 -3.92
C VAL A 94 4.52 -7.84 -5.09
N GLN A 95 3.26 -7.49 -4.80
CA GLN A 95 2.37 -6.83 -5.74
C GLN A 95 2.15 -5.39 -5.28
N PHE A 96 1.85 -4.49 -6.20
CA PHE A 96 1.54 -3.12 -5.83
C PHE A 96 0.58 -2.45 -6.81
N LYS A 97 -0.25 -1.57 -6.27
CA LYS A 97 -1.06 -0.64 -7.05
C LYS A 97 -0.35 0.70 -7.09
N SER A 98 -0.17 1.23 -8.28
CA SER A 98 0.43 2.53 -8.54
C SER A 98 -0.46 3.28 -9.53
N LEU A 99 -1.02 4.41 -9.11
CA LEU A 99 -2.07 5.12 -9.84
C LEU A 99 -3.24 4.18 -10.21
N GLU A 100 -3.54 4.04 -11.49
CA GLU A 100 -4.61 3.19 -12.02
C GLU A 100 -4.17 1.75 -12.36
N PHE A 101 -2.89 1.42 -12.12
CA PHE A 101 -2.31 0.15 -12.58
C PHE A 101 -1.88 -0.74 -11.44
N TYR A 102 -1.87 -2.05 -11.71
CA TYR A 102 -1.47 -3.10 -10.80
C TYR A 102 -0.27 -3.84 -11.36
N PHE A 103 0.68 -4.15 -10.50
CA PHE A 103 1.94 -4.78 -10.89
C PHE A 103 2.36 -5.87 -9.90
N GLU A 104 3.21 -6.78 -10.37
CA GLU A 104 3.92 -7.75 -9.55
C GLU A 104 5.42 -7.68 -9.86
N ASP A 105 6.24 -7.70 -8.81
CA ASP A 105 7.70 -7.82 -8.95
C ASP A 105 8.05 -9.19 -9.53
N LYS A 106 8.90 -9.21 -10.54
CA LYS A 106 9.45 -10.46 -11.12
C LYS A 106 10.34 -11.21 -10.14
N LYS A 107 10.93 -10.50 -9.19
CA LYS A 107 11.79 -11.08 -8.17
C LYS A 107 10.97 -11.66 -7.02
N VAL A 108 11.18 -12.94 -6.76
CA VAL A 108 10.66 -13.59 -5.56
C VAL A 108 11.62 -13.34 -4.41
N SER A 109 11.12 -12.83 -3.30
CA SER A 109 11.90 -12.62 -2.09
C SER A 109 11.65 -13.75 -1.09
N VAL A 110 12.64 -14.03 -0.23
CA VAL A 110 12.52 -15.04 0.83
C VAL A 110 12.56 -14.33 2.17
N ILE A 111 11.62 -14.66 3.04
CA ILE A 111 11.59 -14.18 4.42
C ILE A 111 12.10 -15.30 5.32
N ASN A 112 13.20 -15.05 6.02
CA ASN A 112 13.80 -15.97 6.97
C ASN A 112 13.55 -15.51 8.41
N PHE A 113 13.75 -16.41 9.37
CA PHE A 113 13.63 -16.12 10.79
C PHE A 113 14.56 -14.96 11.21
N GLY A 114 14.02 -13.98 11.95
CA GLY A 114 14.77 -12.84 12.49
C GLY A 114 15.28 -11.86 11.43
N GLU A 115 14.97 -12.07 10.16
CA GLU A 115 15.50 -11.27 9.05
C GLU A 115 14.77 -9.93 8.93
N LYS A 116 15.56 -8.88 8.73
CA LYS A 116 15.05 -7.53 8.42
C LYS A 116 15.34 -7.23 6.96
N ASN A 117 14.31 -7.32 6.13
CA ASN A 117 14.40 -7.06 4.71
C ASN A 117 14.01 -5.60 4.40
N ILE A 118 14.54 -5.07 3.31
CA ILE A 118 14.20 -3.75 2.78
C ILE A 118 13.77 -3.89 1.33
N PHE A 119 12.62 -3.34 0.99
CA PHE A 119 12.13 -3.22 -0.37
C PHE A 119 11.95 -1.73 -0.71
N THR A 120 12.58 -1.27 -1.79
CA THR A 120 12.49 0.12 -2.22
C THR A 120 11.81 0.21 -3.58
N PHE A 121 10.70 0.94 -3.64
CA PHE A 121 10.08 1.35 -4.90
C PHE A 121 10.74 2.63 -5.37
N PHE A 122 11.29 2.60 -6.58
CA PHE A 122 11.87 3.76 -7.23
C PHE A 122 11.57 3.73 -8.73
N TYR A 123 11.55 4.91 -9.34
CA TYR A 123 11.43 5.02 -10.78
C TYR A 123 12.83 5.06 -11.39
N ASP A 124 13.13 4.09 -12.21
CA ASP A 124 14.32 4.07 -13.06
C ASP A 124 13.91 3.54 -14.43
N ALA A 125 14.07 4.36 -15.46
CA ALA A 125 13.75 4.00 -16.84
C ALA A 125 14.57 2.79 -17.33
N SER A 126 15.74 2.53 -16.73
CA SER A 126 16.58 1.36 -17.03
C SER A 126 16.02 0.05 -16.45
N MET A 127 15.04 0.13 -15.54
CA MET A 127 14.39 -1.01 -14.89
C MET A 127 13.02 -1.34 -15.49
N GLU A 128 12.67 -0.76 -16.61
CA GLU A 128 11.52 -1.20 -17.41
C GLU A 128 11.64 -2.71 -17.66
N GLY A 129 10.70 -3.47 -17.13
CA GLY A 129 10.70 -4.93 -17.25
C GLY A 129 10.98 -5.71 -15.97
N ASN A 130 11.22 -5.06 -14.83
CA ASN A 130 11.31 -5.74 -13.53
C ASN A 130 9.94 -6.12 -12.95
N TYR A 131 8.86 -5.61 -13.53
CA TYR A 131 7.50 -5.83 -13.08
C TYR A 131 6.64 -6.45 -14.17
N PHE A 132 5.70 -7.31 -13.77
CA PHE A 132 4.59 -7.73 -14.61
C PHE A 132 3.39 -6.84 -14.33
N LYS A 133 2.71 -6.38 -15.38
CA LYS A 133 1.39 -5.80 -15.23
C LYS A 133 0.39 -6.92 -14.97
N ILE A 134 -0.40 -6.81 -13.92
CA ILE A 134 -1.43 -7.76 -13.54
C ILE A 134 -2.82 -7.10 -13.63
N SER A 135 -3.87 -7.90 -13.60
CA SER A 135 -5.24 -7.38 -13.58
C SER A 135 -5.64 -6.95 -12.16
N GLU A 136 -6.65 -6.10 -12.09
CA GLU A 136 -7.28 -5.76 -10.80
C GLU A 136 -7.83 -7.01 -10.11
N GLU A 137 -8.46 -7.92 -10.85
CA GLU A 137 -8.99 -9.17 -10.34
C GLU A 137 -7.90 -10.04 -9.69
N GLU A 138 -6.73 -10.14 -10.33
CA GLU A 138 -5.59 -10.86 -9.77
C GLU A 138 -5.05 -10.19 -8.51
N PHE A 139 -4.96 -8.86 -8.48
CA PHE A 139 -4.51 -8.12 -7.32
C PHE A 139 -5.41 -8.30 -6.10
N PHE A 140 -6.73 -8.36 -6.28
CA PHE A 140 -7.69 -8.53 -5.17
C PHE A 140 -8.11 -9.99 -4.93
N LYS A 141 -7.48 -10.93 -5.59
CA LYS A 141 -7.72 -12.36 -5.31
C LYS A 141 -7.37 -12.68 -3.85
N PRO A 142 -8.25 -13.40 -3.10
CA PRO A 142 -7.99 -13.77 -1.70
C PRO A 142 -6.81 -14.73 -1.51
#